data_07550d6f566c96f078a052f9f3876be4
#
_entry.id   07550d6f566c96f078a052f9f3876be4
#
_cell.length_a   1.000
_cell.length_b   1.000
_cell.length_c   1.000
_cell.angle_alpha   90.00
_cell.angle_beta   90.00
_cell.angle_gamma   90.00
#
_symmetry.space_group_name_H-M   'P 1'
#
loop_
_entity.id
_entity.type
_entity.pdbx_description
1 polymer ?
#
loop_
_entity_poly.entity_id
_entity_poly.type
_entity_poly.pdbx_seq_one_letter_code
_entity_poly.pdbx_strand_id
1 'polypeptide(L)'
;MLKIENLKTSINEKDILNGINLNIRSGEVHAIMGPNGSGKSTLANVLSGKNGYESSGNIIFNGEDLNKLPIEERAQKGMFLAFQYPLEIPGVNTNNFLRTSLNTIRKARGQKELDTLTFLKKVKEKSKELGIDEKFLSRQLNVGFSGGEKKKNEILQMKLLEPKLSILDETDSGLDIDALRIVADGVNSSKTKDNAFLIITHYQRLLDYIKPDFIHVLSKGKIVKTGDSKLGKELEKSGYANI
;
A
#
# COMPACT_ATOMS: atom_id res chain seq x y z
N MET A 1 -6.38 14.56 0.73
CA MET A 1 -5.99 13.33 0.00
C MET A 1 -7.06 12.26 0.14
N LEU A 2 -7.17 11.55 1.27
CA LEU A 2 -8.19 10.54 1.55
C LEU A 2 -9.03 10.94 2.77
N LYS A 3 -10.36 10.90 2.65
CA LYS A 3 -11.30 11.13 3.75
C LYS A 3 -12.29 9.97 3.81
N ILE A 4 -12.37 9.33 4.96
CA ILE A 4 -13.29 8.22 5.24
C ILE A 4 -14.22 8.66 6.36
N GLU A 5 -15.53 8.55 6.16
CA GLU A 5 -16.55 8.90 7.15
C GLU A 5 -17.53 7.74 7.32
N ASN A 6 -17.59 7.25 8.54
CA ASN A 6 -18.52 6.19 8.98
C ASN A 6 -18.51 4.95 8.05
N LEU A 7 -17.32 4.52 7.60
CA LEU A 7 -17.20 3.34 6.75
C LEU A 7 -17.56 2.08 7.52
N LYS A 8 -18.61 1.41 7.07
CA LYS A 8 -19.00 0.07 7.52
C LYS A 8 -18.81 -0.90 6.35
N THR A 9 -18.40 -2.11 6.66
CA THR A 9 -18.15 -3.13 5.63
C THR A 9 -18.49 -4.50 6.18
N SER A 10 -19.24 -5.26 5.37
CA SER A 10 -19.52 -6.68 5.61
C SER A 10 -19.00 -7.57 4.50
N ILE A 11 -18.83 -8.83 4.79
CA ILE A 11 -18.54 -9.92 3.86
C ILE A 11 -19.33 -11.15 4.30
N ASN A 12 -20.10 -11.74 3.40
CA ASN A 12 -20.97 -12.87 3.71
C ASN A 12 -21.83 -12.60 4.99
N GLU A 13 -22.51 -11.47 5.04
CA GLU A 13 -23.38 -11.01 6.13
C GLU A 13 -22.65 -10.78 7.47
N LYS A 14 -21.32 -10.88 7.51
CA LYS A 14 -20.53 -10.64 8.73
C LYS A 14 -19.92 -9.25 8.68
N ASP A 15 -20.27 -8.42 9.66
CA ASP A 15 -19.69 -7.08 9.84
C ASP A 15 -18.22 -7.18 10.24
N ILE A 16 -17.37 -6.46 9.47
CA ILE A 16 -15.93 -6.41 9.70
C ILE A 16 -15.48 -5.01 10.08
N LEU A 17 -15.92 -3.98 9.32
CA LEU A 17 -15.67 -2.58 9.67
C LEU A 17 -16.94 -1.94 10.20
N ASN A 18 -16.83 -1.23 11.32
CA ASN A 18 -17.95 -0.81 12.15
C ASN A 18 -17.99 0.72 12.36
N GLY A 19 -17.77 1.49 11.29
CA GLY A 19 -17.79 2.95 11.33
C GLY A 19 -16.39 3.56 11.45
N ILE A 20 -15.51 3.25 10.49
CA ILE A 20 -14.18 3.85 10.40
C ILE A 20 -14.29 5.31 9.98
N ASN A 21 -13.59 6.17 10.73
CA ASN A 21 -13.35 7.55 10.37
C ASN A 21 -11.83 7.76 10.28
N LEU A 22 -11.34 8.22 9.13
CA LEU A 22 -9.92 8.43 8.89
C LEU A 22 -9.75 9.59 7.90
N ASN A 23 -8.82 10.49 8.19
CA ASN A 23 -8.46 11.57 7.29
C ASN A 23 -6.95 11.59 7.10
N ILE A 24 -6.49 11.45 5.85
CA ILE A 24 -5.08 11.47 5.45
C ILE A 24 -4.88 12.66 4.51
N ARG A 25 -3.97 13.55 4.85
CA ARG A 25 -3.60 14.70 4.00
C ARG A 25 -2.42 14.33 3.11
N SER A 26 -2.20 15.13 2.07
CA SER A 26 -0.97 15.04 1.27
C SER A 26 0.25 15.31 2.14
N GLY A 27 1.33 14.56 1.91
CA GLY A 27 2.57 14.61 2.68
C GLY A 27 2.58 13.74 3.93
N GLU A 28 1.44 13.25 4.40
CA GLU A 28 1.34 12.48 5.65
C GLU A 28 1.58 10.99 5.44
N VAL A 29 2.15 10.38 6.47
CA VAL A 29 2.32 8.93 6.62
C VAL A 29 1.52 8.47 7.83
N HIS A 30 0.51 7.66 7.58
CA HIS A 30 -0.34 7.07 8.60
C HIS A 30 -0.03 5.59 8.75
N ALA A 31 -0.06 5.07 9.97
CA ALA A 31 0.03 3.64 10.24
C ALA A 31 -1.25 3.14 10.89
N ILE A 32 -1.70 1.95 10.50
CA ILE A 32 -2.77 1.23 11.19
C ILE A 32 -2.16 0.00 11.84
N MET A 33 -2.28 -0.07 13.14
CA MET A 33 -1.92 -1.22 13.97
C MET A 33 -3.17 -1.84 14.57
N GLY A 34 -3.07 -3.09 15.02
CA GLY A 34 -4.17 -3.77 15.67
C GLY A 34 -4.01 -5.29 15.62
N PRO A 35 -4.76 -6.02 16.45
CA PRO A 35 -4.69 -7.48 16.50
C PRO A 35 -5.14 -8.11 15.17
N ASN A 36 -4.82 -9.39 14.99
CA ASN A 36 -5.31 -10.16 13.84
C ASN A 36 -6.85 -10.22 13.88
N GLY A 37 -7.46 -10.11 12.69
CA GLY A 37 -8.92 -10.09 12.56
C GLY A 37 -9.59 -8.76 12.93
N SER A 38 -8.84 -7.68 13.22
CA SER A 38 -9.42 -6.37 13.55
C SER A 38 -10.02 -5.62 12.35
N GLY A 39 -9.75 -6.06 11.09
CA GLY A 39 -10.26 -5.45 9.87
C GLY A 39 -9.22 -4.68 9.05
N LYS A 40 -7.92 -4.75 9.37
CA LYS A 40 -6.85 -3.98 8.69
C LYS A 40 -6.81 -4.26 7.19
N SER A 41 -6.63 -5.51 6.78
CA SER A 41 -6.60 -5.89 5.36
C SER A 41 -7.96 -5.71 4.67
N THR A 42 -9.07 -5.79 5.42
CA THR A 42 -10.39 -5.44 4.89
C THR A 42 -10.43 -3.98 4.49
N LEU A 43 -9.92 -3.07 5.33
CA LEU A 43 -9.84 -1.66 4.98
C LEU A 43 -9.00 -1.43 3.71
N ALA A 44 -7.82 -2.06 3.61
CA ALA A 44 -6.97 -1.98 2.40
C ALA A 44 -7.71 -2.48 1.14
N ASN A 45 -8.38 -3.61 1.24
CA ASN A 45 -9.14 -4.21 0.15
C ASN A 45 -10.33 -3.34 -0.29
N VAL A 46 -11.08 -2.77 0.64
CA VAL A 46 -12.20 -1.86 0.34
C VAL A 46 -11.70 -0.60 -0.35
N LEU A 47 -10.62 0.01 0.14
CA LEU A 47 -10.02 1.19 -0.47
C LEU A 47 -9.53 0.90 -1.89
N SER A 48 -8.90 -0.26 -2.12
CA SER A 48 -8.45 -0.65 -3.46
C SER A 48 -9.59 -1.00 -4.42
N GLY A 49 -10.81 -1.25 -3.91
CA GLY A 49 -11.99 -1.61 -4.71
C GLY A 49 -12.14 -3.10 -4.97
N LYS A 50 -11.51 -3.95 -4.16
CA LYS A 50 -11.66 -5.41 -4.30
C LYS A 50 -13.12 -5.84 -4.15
N ASN A 51 -13.59 -6.66 -5.08
CA ASN A 51 -14.94 -7.19 -5.07
C ASN A 51 -15.22 -8.11 -3.87
N GLY A 52 -16.52 -8.29 -3.55
CA GLY A 52 -16.98 -9.20 -2.48
C GLY A 52 -17.16 -8.53 -1.13
N TYR A 53 -17.00 -7.21 -1.03
CA TYR A 53 -17.28 -6.42 0.15
C TYR A 53 -18.52 -5.56 -0.07
N GLU A 54 -19.46 -5.62 0.87
CA GLU A 54 -20.60 -4.70 0.94
C GLU A 54 -20.22 -3.55 1.87
N SER A 55 -20.14 -2.36 1.32
CA SER A 55 -19.66 -1.19 2.06
C SER A 55 -20.67 -0.05 2.03
N SER A 56 -20.77 0.65 3.15
CA SER A 56 -21.53 1.90 3.29
C SER A 56 -20.70 2.96 4.00
N GLY A 57 -21.10 4.22 3.89
CA GLY A 57 -20.34 5.38 4.36
C GLY A 57 -19.64 6.07 3.19
N ASN A 58 -18.93 7.16 3.49
CA ASN A 58 -18.30 8.00 2.48
C ASN A 58 -16.80 7.74 2.41
N ILE A 59 -16.29 7.50 1.21
CA ILE A 59 -14.85 7.38 0.94
C ILE A 59 -14.51 8.35 -0.17
N ILE A 60 -13.88 9.47 0.17
CA ILE A 60 -13.50 10.51 -0.79
C ILE A 60 -11.98 10.49 -0.98
N PHE A 61 -11.55 10.35 -2.21
CA PHE A 61 -10.13 10.40 -2.60
C PHE A 61 -9.91 11.52 -3.62
N ASN A 62 -9.12 12.52 -3.27
CA ASN A 62 -8.87 13.72 -4.08
C ASN A 62 -10.15 14.41 -4.58
N GLY A 63 -11.20 14.44 -3.75
CA GLY A 63 -12.48 15.05 -4.07
C GLY A 63 -13.47 14.15 -4.80
N GLU A 64 -13.11 12.92 -5.13
CA GLU A 64 -13.96 11.96 -5.82
C GLU A 64 -14.43 10.83 -4.91
N ASP A 65 -15.65 10.39 -5.08
CA ASP A 65 -16.26 9.30 -4.31
C ASP A 65 -15.77 7.95 -4.84
N LEU A 66 -14.92 7.26 -4.02
CA LEU A 66 -14.37 5.96 -4.38
C LEU A 66 -15.43 4.87 -4.53
N ASN A 67 -16.58 5.00 -3.86
CA ASN A 67 -17.64 3.99 -3.97
C ASN A 67 -18.17 3.86 -5.41
N LYS A 68 -17.98 4.89 -6.24
CA LYS A 68 -18.43 4.95 -7.64
C LYS A 68 -17.35 4.53 -8.63
N LEU A 69 -16.11 4.31 -8.18
CA LEU A 69 -14.98 4.06 -9.06
C LEU A 69 -14.60 2.57 -9.05
N PRO A 70 -14.48 1.93 -10.23
CA PRO A 70 -13.94 0.58 -10.35
C PRO A 70 -12.44 0.57 -10.02
N ILE A 71 -11.88 -0.64 -9.81
CA ILE A 71 -10.49 -0.84 -9.36
C ILE A 71 -9.49 -0.12 -10.27
N GLU A 72 -9.63 -0.28 -11.58
CA GLU A 72 -8.73 0.29 -12.58
C GLU A 72 -8.71 1.82 -12.55
N GLU A 73 -9.87 2.45 -12.34
CA GLU A 73 -9.94 3.91 -12.22
C GLU A 73 -9.29 4.42 -10.95
N ARG A 74 -9.45 3.69 -9.81
CA ARG A 74 -8.76 4.03 -8.55
C ARG A 74 -7.24 4.00 -8.74
N ALA A 75 -6.73 2.97 -9.43
CA ALA A 75 -5.30 2.87 -9.75
C ALA A 75 -4.84 4.01 -10.67
N GLN A 76 -5.59 4.34 -11.72
CA GLN A 76 -5.29 5.45 -12.64
C GLN A 76 -5.28 6.81 -11.93
N LYS A 77 -6.15 7.00 -10.94
CA LYS A 77 -6.19 8.22 -10.10
C LYS A 77 -5.04 8.30 -9.10
N GLY A 78 -4.24 7.24 -9.00
CA GLY A 78 -3.02 7.20 -8.20
C GLY A 78 -3.14 6.48 -6.87
N MET A 79 -4.07 5.56 -6.72
CA MET A 79 -4.10 4.64 -5.59
C MET A 79 -3.26 3.40 -5.92
N PHE A 80 -2.43 2.97 -4.97
CA PHE A 80 -1.59 1.78 -5.08
C PHE A 80 -1.76 0.92 -3.82
N LEU A 81 -1.90 -0.39 -4.01
CA LEU A 81 -1.91 -1.38 -2.94
C LEU A 81 -0.75 -2.35 -3.10
N ALA A 82 0.16 -2.37 -2.12
CA ALA A 82 1.09 -3.47 -1.94
C ALA A 82 0.42 -4.55 -1.09
N PHE A 83 0.34 -5.76 -1.65
CA PHE A 83 -0.40 -6.87 -1.04
C PHE A 83 0.40 -7.53 0.09
N GLN A 84 -0.30 -8.09 1.07
CA GLN A 84 0.31 -8.96 2.07
C GLN A 84 1.05 -10.14 1.41
N TYR A 85 0.44 -10.75 0.41
CA TYR A 85 1.01 -11.82 -0.42
C TYR A 85 0.99 -11.42 -1.88
N PRO A 86 2.10 -10.93 -2.45
CA PRO A 86 2.17 -10.56 -3.86
C PRO A 86 1.91 -11.76 -4.78
N LEU A 87 1.00 -11.58 -5.73
CA LEU A 87 0.57 -12.66 -6.62
C LEU A 87 1.63 -12.99 -7.65
N GLU A 88 1.73 -14.28 -7.98
CA GLU A 88 2.45 -14.77 -9.14
C GLU A 88 1.52 -14.73 -10.36
N ILE A 89 2.01 -14.21 -11.49
CA ILE A 89 1.24 -14.15 -12.72
C ILE A 89 2.01 -14.91 -13.83
N PRO A 90 1.79 -16.22 -13.96
CA PRO A 90 2.43 -17.02 -15.00
C PRO A 90 2.09 -16.50 -16.39
N GLY A 91 3.07 -16.52 -17.29
CA GLY A 91 2.93 -16.04 -18.67
C GLY A 91 3.07 -14.53 -18.84
N VAL A 92 3.05 -13.74 -17.78
CA VAL A 92 3.21 -12.28 -17.83
C VAL A 92 4.64 -11.89 -17.51
N ASN A 93 5.37 -11.34 -18.48
CA ASN A 93 6.73 -10.85 -18.28
C ASN A 93 6.74 -9.58 -17.42
N THR A 94 7.66 -9.49 -16.43
CA THR A 94 7.73 -8.38 -15.47
C THR A 94 7.94 -7.03 -16.18
N ASN A 95 8.87 -6.92 -17.14
CA ASN A 95 9.11 -5.66 -17.88
C ASN A 95 7.86 -5.22 -18.65
N ASN A 96 7.18 -6.15 -19.32
CA ASN A 96 5.96 -5.85 -20.07
C ASN A 96 4.85 -5.36 -19.14
N PHE A 97 4.66 -6.03 -18.00
CA PHE A 97 3.70 -5.62 -16.98
C PHE A 97 3.99 -4.20 -16.49
N LEU A 98 5.23 -3.93 -16.07
CA LEU A 98 5.64 -2.63 -15.54
C LEU A 98 5.47 -1.51 -16.59
N ARG A 99 5.88 -1.75 -17.84
CA ARG A 99 5.76 -0.76 -18.91
C ARG A 99 4.29 -0.45 -19.24
N THR A 100 3.47 -1.49 -19.36
CA THR A 100 2.05 -1.32 -19.68
C THR A 100 1.34 -0.57 -18.55
N SER A 101 1.56 -0.97 -17.29
CA SER A 101 0.98 -0.31 -16.11
C SER A 101 1.40 1.16 -16.02
N LEU A 102 2.70 1.44 -16.19
CA LEU A 102 3.21 2.82 -16.14
C LEU A 102 2.60 3.68 -17.26
N ASN A 103 2.57 3.19 -18.49
CA ASN A 103 2.05 3.94 -19.63
C ASN A 103 0.54 4.15 -19.53
N THR A 104 -0.21 3.17 -19.02
CA THR A 104 -1.66 3.33 -18.74
C THR A 104 -1.89 4.46 -17.73
N ILE A 105 -1.14 4.49 -16.63
CA ILE A 105 -1.25 5.55 -15.62
C ILE A 105 -0.82 6.90 -16.18
N ARG A 106 0.28 6.95 -16.93
CA ARG A 106 0.73 8.20 -17.60
C ARG A 106 -0.34 8.76 -18.53
N LYS A 107 -0.94 7.90 -19.36
CA LYS A 107 -2.04 8.29 -20.27
C LYS A 107 -3.24 8.84 -19.50
N ALA A 108 -3.65 8.19 -18.42
CA ALA A 108 -4.74 8.66 -17.56
C ALA A 108 -4.44 10.01 -16.90
N ARG A 109 -3.16 10.33 -16.66
CA ARG A 109 -2.66 11.63 -16.16
C ARG A 109 -2.42 12.67 -17.26
N GLY A 110 -2.78 12.40 -18.52
CA GLY A 110 -2.52 13.29 -19.66
C GLY A 110 -1.03 13.40 -20.06
N GLN A 111 -0.20 12.46 -19.62
CA GLN A 111 1.24 12.44 -19.90
C GLN A 111 1.52 11.55 -21.11
N LYS A 112 2.58 11.89 -21.85
CA LYS A 112 3.05 11.10 -23.00
C LYS A 112 3.58 9.74 -22.54
N GLU A 113 3.23 8.68 -23.26
CA GLU A 113 3.76 7.33 -23.01
C GLU A 113 5.29 7.33 -23.15
N LEU A 114 5.96 6.49 -22.35
CA LEU A 114 7.39 6.28 -22.48
C LEU A 114 7.67 5.27 -23.62
N ASP A 115 8.63 5.61 -24.46
CA ASP A 115 9.21 4.63 -25.37
C ASP A 115 9.99 3.54 -24.62
N THR A 116 10.33 2.46 -25.31
CA THR A 116 10.97 1.29 -24.70
C THR A 116 12.33 1.63 -24.08
N LEU A 117 13.14 2.48 -24.71
CA LEU A 117 14.49 2.79 -24.22
C LEU A 117 14.42 3.63 -22.95
N THR A 118 13.58 4.67 -22.96
CA THR A 118 13.36 5.54 -21.79
C THR A 118 12.78 4.74 -20.60
N PHE A 119 11.83 3.83 -20.86
CA PHE A 119 11.31 2.93 -19.85
C PHE A 119 12.39 2.03 -19.26
N LEU A 120 13.19 1.35 -20.12
CA LEU A 120 14.25 0.44 -19.66
C LEU A 120 15.30 1.18 -18.82
N LYS A 121 15.66 2.40 -19.19
CA LYS A 121 16.57 3.23 -18.37
C LYS A 121 15.97 3.51 -16.99
N LYS A 122 14.70 3.94 -16.93
CA LYS A 122 14.02 4.25 -15.67
C LYS A 122 13.88 3.01 -14.77
N VAL A 123 13.48 1.88 -15.32
CA VAL A 123 13.29 0.66 -14.50
C VAL A 123 14.61 0.13 -13.97
N LYS A 124 15.70 0.17 -14.76
CA LYS A 124 17.04 -0.23 -14.31
C LYS A 124 17.56 0.65 -13.17
N GLU A 125 17.40 1.97 -13.29
CA GLU A 125 17.76 2.91 -12.23
C GLU A 125 17.04 2.56 -10.91
N LYS A 126 15.71 2.40 -10.95
CA LYS A 126 14.90 2.08 -9.76
C LYS A 126 15.18 0.68 -9.21
N SER A 127 15.48 -0.29 -10.07
CA SER A 127 15.87 -1.64 -9.63
C SER A 127 17.21 -1.63 -8.89
N LYS A 128 18.19 -0.84 -9.38
CA LYS A 128 19.49 -0.68 -8.73
C LYS A 128 19.36 -0.05 -7.34
N GLU A 129 18.50 0.95 -7.18
CA GLU A 129 18.21 1.58 -5.87
C GLU A 129 17.70 0.56 -4.83
N LEU A 130 16.98 -0.49 -5.27
CA LEU A 130 16.38 -1.52 -4.43
C LEU A 130 17.21 -2.80 -4.34
N GLY A 131 18.39 -2.85 -4.97
CA GLY A 131 19.20 -4.05 -5.02
C GLY A 131 18.51 -5.22 -5.74
N ILE A 132 17.68 -4.94 -6.75
CA ILE A 132 17.01 -5.95 -7.57
C ILE A 132 17.90 -6.30 -8.76
N ASP A 133 18.22 -7.58 -8.92
CA ASP A 133 18.97 -8.09 -10.06
C ASP A 133 18.14 -7.94 -11.36
N GLU A 134 18.72 -7.34 -12.39
CA GLU A 134 18.05 -7.10 -13.68
C GLU A 134 17.46 -8.38 -14.31
N LYS A 135 18.02 -9.56 -14.02
CA LYS A 135 17.46 -10.83 -14.52
C LYS A 135 16.01 -11.08 -14.05
N PHE A 136 15.58 -10.53 -12.90
CA PHE A 136 14.20 -10.66 -12.45
C PHE A 136 13.23 -9.89 -13.36
N LEU A 137 13.68 -8.81 -13.98
CA LEU A 137 12.86 -8.01 -14.88
C LEU A 137 12.47 -8.75 -16.18
N SER A 138 13.29 -9.73 -16.59
CA SER A 138 13.02 -10.56 -17.79
C SER A 138 12.18 -11.81 -17.47
N ARG A 139 11.96 -12.13 -16.17
CA ARG A 139 11.18 -13.28 -15.73
C ARG A 139 9.66 -12.97 -15.70
N GLN A 140 8.87 -14.00 -15.51
CA GLN A 140 7.44 -13.87 -15.27
C GLN A 140 7.21 -13.21 -13.90
N LEU A 141 6.16 -12.38 -13.82
CA LEU A 141 5.89 -11.54 -12.65
C LEU A 141 5.75 -12.38 -11.37
N ASN A 142 6.68 -12.19 -10.46
CA ASN A 142 6.79 -12.84 -9.15
C ASN A 142 6.92 -14.37 -9.18
N VAL A 143 6.95 -15.04 -10.33
CA VAL A 143 7.02 -16.50 -10.42
C VAL A 143 8.37 -17.02 -9.95
N GLY A 144 8.33 -17.82 -8.86
CA GLY A 144 9.53 -18.38 -8.24
C GLY A 144 10.44 -17.34 -7.58
N PHE A 145 9.90 -16.16 -7.22
CA PHE A 145 10.60 -15.20 -6.38
C PHE A 145 10.45 -15.60 -4.91
N SER A 146 11.48 -15.37 -4.11
CA SER A 146 11.37 -15.44 -2.65
C SER A 146 10.42 -14.36 -2.11
N GLY A 147 9.97 -14.50 -0.86
CA GLY A 147 9.11 -13.49 -0.22
C GLY A 147 9.73 -12.09 -0.26
N GLY A 148 11.00 -11.96 0.07
CA GLY A 148 11.72 -10.68 0.03
C GLY A 148 11.84 -10.10 -1.38
N GLU A 149 12.10 -10.93 -2.40
CA GLU A 149 12.15 -10.50 -3.80
C GLU A 149 10.78 -10.01 -4.31
N LYS A 150 9.70 -10.69 -3.93
CA LYS A 150 8.32 -10.25 -4.24
C LYS A 150 8.02 -8.88 -3.64
N LYS A 151 8.41 -8.66 -2.37
CA LYS A 151 8.21 -7.36 -1.70
C LYS A 151 9.05 -6.25 -2.32
N LYS A 152 10.32 -6.52 -2.64
CA LYS A 152 11.16 -5.56 -3.38
C LYS A 152 10.55 -5.20 -4.74
N ASN A 153 9.97 -6.18 -5.44
CA ASN A 153 9.30 -5.95 -6.73
C ASN A 153 8.03 -5.09 -6.56
N GLU A 154 7.26 -5.22 -5.47
CA GLU A 154 6.14 -4.32 -5.17
C GLU A 154 6.62 -2.88 -4.90
N ILE A 155 7.72 -2.72 -4.15
CA ILE A 155 8.31 -1.39 -3.93
C ILE A 155 8.83 -0.79 -5.25
N LEU A 156 9.39 -1.61 -6.15
CA LEU A 156 9.76 -1.17 -7.50
C LEU A 156 8.54 -0.66 -8.28
N GLN A 157 7.43 -1.40 -8.24
CA GLN A 157 6.17 -0.97 -8.85
C GLN A 157 5.73 0.38 -8.28
N MET A 158 5.68 0.52 -6.96
CA MET A 158 5.33 1.77 -6.29
C MET A 158 6.22 2.94 -6.73
N LYS A 159 7.55 2.74 -6.78
CA LYS A 159 8.50 3.79 -7.20
C LYS A 159 8.36 4.17 -8.68
N LEU A 160 7.97 3.24 -9.54
CA LEU A 160 7.76 3.49 -10.98
C LEU A 160 6.42 4.19 -11.25
N LEU A 161 5.36 3.78 -10.58
CA LEU A 161 4.01 4.27 -10.81
C LEU A 161 3.73 5.62 -10.14
N GLU A 162 4.55 6.00 -9.15
CA GLU A 162 4.48 7.29 -8.45
C GLU A 162 3.04 7.58 -7.98
N PRO A 163 2.45 6.73 -7.13
CA PRO A 163 1.07 6.89 -6.69
C PRO A 163 0.90 8.12 -5.78
N LYS A 164 -0.33 8.63 -5.74
CA LYS A 164 -0.71 9.67 -4.78
C LYS A 164 -0.97 9.11 -3.38
N LEU A 165 -1.56 7.91 -3.30
CA LEU A 165 -1.75 7.19 -2.06
C LEU A 165 -1.21 5.77 -2.21
N SER A 166 -0.21 5.42 -1.40
CA SER A 166 0.31 4.05 -1.28
C SER A 166 -0.24 3.40 -0.03
N ILE A 167 -0.96 2.29 -0.19
CA ILE A 167 -1.43 1.43 0.89
C ILE A 167 -0.49 0.23 0.94
N LEU A 168 0.17 0.01 2.08
CA LEU A 168 1.13 -1.07 2.28
C LEU A 168 0.54 -2.04 3.30
N ASP A 169 0.00 -3.18 2.83
CA ASP A 169 -0.67 -4.15 3.70
C ASP A 169 0.33 -5.24 4.14
N GLU A 170 0.77 -5.16 5.39
CA GLU A 170 1.71 -6.09 6.04
C GLU A 170 2.94 -6.43 5.16
N THR A 171 3.52 -5.40 4.53
CA THR A 171 4.67 -5.55 3.63
C THR A 171 5.96 -5.99 4.34
N ASP A 172 5.97 -5.96 5.64
CA ASP A 172 7.04 -6.39 6.54
C ASP A 172 6.94 -7.86 6.96
N SER A 173 5.83 -8.53 6.68
CA SER A 173 5.62 -9.92 7.08
C SER A 173 6.60 -10.87 6.37
N GLY A 174 7.33 -11.68 7.18
CA GLY A 174 8.26 -12.68 6.68
C GLY A 174 9.56 -12.12 6.09
N LEU A 175 9.86 -10.84 6.28
CA LEU A 175 11.12 -10.24 5.84
C LEU A 175 12.22 -10.37 6.89
N ASP A 176 13.45 -10.61 6.43
CA ASP A 176 14.65 -10.39 7.22
C ASP A 176 14.91 -8.88 7.41
N ILE A 177 15.90 -8.56 8.25
CA ILE A 177 16.22 -7.16 8.59
C ILE A 177 16.66 -6.36 7.36
N ASP A 178 17.39 -6.97 6.44
CA ASP A 178 17.94 -6.26 5.28
C ASP A 178 16.85 -5.98 4.26
N ALA A 179 15.96 -6.95 3.98
CA ALA A 179 14.80 -6.75 3.12
C ALA A 179 13.84 -5.71 3.72
N LEU A 180 13.64 -5.71 5.04
CA LEU A 180 12.82 -4.72 5.75
C LEU A 180 13.38 -3.29 5.58
N ARG A 181 14.70 -3.12 5.70
CA ARG A 181 15.36 -1.82 5.46
C ARG A 181 15.16 -1.34 4.04
N ILE A 182 15.34 -2.22 3.03
CA ILE A 182 15.14 -1.87 1.62
C ILE A 182 13.70 -1.41 1.37
N VAL A 183 12.71 -2.09 1.94
CA VAL A 183 11.30 -1.68 1.86
C VAL A 183 11.10 -0.30 2.50
N ALA A 184 11.61 -0.10 3.70
CA ALA A 184 11.49 1.18 4.40
C ALA A 184 12.19 2.33 3.67
N ASP A 185 13.39 2.10 3.13
CA ASP A 185 14.14 3.09 2.34
C ASP A 185 13.41 3.40 1.02
N GLY A 186 12.82 2.38 0.39
CA GLY A 186 11.97 2.54 -0.78
C GLY A 186 10.77 3.46 -0.50
N VAL A 187 10.10 3.27 0.63
CA VAL A 187 9.00 4.14 1.09
C VAL A 187 9.53 5.55 1.39
N ASN A 188 10.57 5.67 2.21
CA ASN A 188 11.12 6.97 2.63
C ASN A 188 11.61 7.81 1.44
N SER A 189 12.29 7.18 0.47
CA SER A 189 12.77 7.88 -0.75
C SER A 189 11.65 8.22 -1.73
N SER A 190 10.46 7.66 -1.56
CA SER A 190 9.27 7.96 -2.37
C SER A 190 8.38 9.03 -1.76
N LYS A 191 8.62 9.45 -0.51
CA LYS A 191 7.82 10.49 0.15
C LYS A 191 8.01 11.84 -0.52
N THR A 192 6.89 12.51 -0.76
CA THR A 192 6.82 13.88 -1.28
C THR A 192 5.71 14.64 -0.54
N LYS A 193 5.65 15.96 -0.71
CA LYS A 193 4.53 16.77 -0.18
C LYS A 193 3.19 16.50 -0.86
N ASP A 194 3.19 15.83 -2.02
CA ASP A 194 2.02 15.64 -2.88
C ASP A 194 1.47 14.20 -2.83
N ASN A 195 2.15 13.28 -2.12
CA ASN A 195 1.67 11.91 -1.91
C ASN A 195 1.46 11.59 -0.44
N ALA A 196 0.83 10.46 -0.15
CA ALA A 196 0.60 9.99 1.20
C ALA A 196 0.77 8.47 1.28
N PHE A 197 0.98 7.97 2.51
CA PHE A 197 1.14 6.54 2.77
C PHE A 197 0.21 6.10 3.89
N LEU A 198 -0.43 4.94 3.68
CA LEU A 198 -1.17 4.21 4.69
C LEU A 198 -0.49 2.86 4.90
N ILE A 199 0.21 2.71 6.01
CA ILE A 199 0.97 1.51 6.35
C ILE A 199 0.16 0.66 7.30
N ILE A 200 -0.14 -0.56 6.93
CA ILE A 200 -0.81 -1.54 7.77
C ILE A 200 0.23 -2.53 8.24
N THR A 201 0.45 -2.60 9.54
CA THR A 201 1.38 -3.54 10.15
C THR A 201 0.98 -3.85 11.59
N HIS A 202 1.41 -4.97 12.09
CA HIS A 202 1.34 -5.30 13.52
C HIS A 202 2.74 -5.26 14.18
N TYR A 203 3.78 -4.90 13.43
CA TYR A 203 5.16 -4.83 13.91
C TYR A 203 5.64 -3.38 14.01
N GLN A 204 6.12 -3.00 15.19
CA GLN A 204 6.73 -1.69 15.43
C GLN A 204 8.02 -1.50 14.60
N ARG A 205 8.74 -2.58 14.33
CA ARG A 205 10.05 -2.54 13.65
C ARG A 205 10.03 -1.77 12.32
N LEU A 206 9.01 -1.97 11.46
CA LEU A 206 8.88 -1.22 10.21
C LEU A 206 8.68 0.28 10.50
N LEU A 207 7.86 0.61 11.51
CA LEU A 207 7.53 1.99 11.86
C LEU A 207 8.72 2.75 12.46
N ASP A 208 9.70 2.04 13.05
CA ASP A 208 10.94 2.67 13.54
C ASP A 208 11.78 3.22 12.38
N TYR A 209 11.74 2.59 11.21
CA TYR A 209 12.43 3.07 10.01
C TYR A 209 11.63 4.14 9.24
N ILE A 210 10.30 3.98 9.13
CA ILE A 210 9.46 4.87 8.29
C ILE A 210 9.02 6.12 9.07
N LYS A 211 8.83 6.04 10.39
CA LYS A 211 8.39 7.12 11.29
C LYS A 211 7.10 7.78 10.81
N PRO A 212 5.94 7.14 11.01
CA PRO A 212 4.66 7.69 10.63
C PRO A 212 4.33 8.95 11.45
N ASP A 213 3.57 9.87 10.84
CA ASP A 213 3.04 11.06 11.52
C ASP A 213 1.92 10.68 12.49
N PHE A 214 1.11 9.69 12.13
CA PHE A 214 0.00 9.20 12.95
C PHE A 214 -0.02 7.67 12.98
N ILE A 215 -0.35 7.14 14.17
CA ILE A 215 -0.62 5.71 14.39
C ILE A 215 -2.06 5.57 14.87
N HIS A 216 -2.83 4.73 14.20
CA HIS A 216 -4.20 4.41 14.52
C HIS A 216 -4.30 2.96 14.99
N VAL A 217 -5.00 2.72 16.08
CA VAL A 217 -5.26 1.37 16.59
C VAL A 217 -6.64 0.93 16.12
N LEU A 218 -6.66 -0.10 15.29
CA LEU A 218 -7.88 -0.73 14.81
C LEU A 218 -8.21 -1.94 15.67
N SER A 219 -9.39 -1.94 16.29
CA SER A 219 -9.91 -3.05 17.11
C SER A 219 -11.39 -3.24 16.80
N LYS A 220 -11.80 -4.50 16.57
CA LYS A 220 -13.20 -4.88 16.29
C LYS A 220 -13.87 -4.00 15.22
N GLY A 221 -13.12 -3.67 14.17
CA GLY A 221 -13.61 -2.86 13.04
C GLY A 221 -13.73 -1.36 13.31
N LYS A 222 -13.15 -0.84 14.41
CA LYS A 222 -13.17 0.60 14.76
C LYS A 222 -11.77 1.12 15.05
N ILE A 223 -11.50 2.38 14.70
CA ILE A 223 -10.32 3.08 15.22
C ILE A 223 -10.64 3.49 16.65
N VAL A 224 -9.95 2.88 17.61
CA VAL A 224 -10.20 3.06 19.05
C VAL A 224 -9.21 4.02 19.70
N LYS A 225 -8.04 4.21 19.12
CA LYS A 225 -7.01 5.15 19.58
C LYS A 225 -6.24 5.70 18.41
N THR A 226 -5.84 6.95 18.48
CA THR A 226 -4.92 7.60 17.53
C THR A 226 -3.85 8.34 18.33
N GLY A 227 -2.61 8.26 17.88
CA GLY A 227 -1.46 8.91 18.52
C GLY A 227 -0.29 9.09 17.54
N ASP A 228 0.83 9.53 18.10
CA ASP A 228 2.09 9.67 17.41
C ASP A 228 2.94 8.37 17.46
N SER A 229 4.20 8.45 17.06
CA SER A 229 5.15 7.33 17.09
C SER A 229 5.35 6.68 18.47
N LYS A 230 5.00 7.36 19.56
CA LYS A 230 5.10 6.79 20.92
C LYS A 230 4.05 5.71 21.13
N LEU A 231 2.87 5.88 20.52
CA LEU A 231 1.78 4.90 20.62
C LEU A 231 2.21 3.52 20.12
N GLY A 232 2.96 3.43 19.02
CA GLY A 232 3.46 2.14 18.52
C GLY A 232 4.37 1.43 19.52
N LYS A 233 5.27 2.18 20.19
CA LYS A 233 6.15 1.63 21.24
C LYS A 233 5.39 1.19 22.48
N GLU A 234 4.30 1.89 22.84
CA GLU A 234 3.41 1.48 23.92
C GLU A 234 2.76 0.13 23.58
N LEU A 235 2.24 -0.01 22.34
CA LEU A 235 1.58 -1.22 21.87
C LEU A 235 2.52 -2.43 21.84
N GLU A 236 3.78 -2.23 21.44
CA GLU A 236 4.78 -3.30 21.45
C GLU A 236 5.05 -3.82 22.87
N LYS A 237 5.05 -2.94 23.88
CA LYS A 237 5.29 -3.30 25.28
C LYS A 237 4.06 -3.89 25.96
N SER A 238 2.88 -3.30 25.76
CA SER A 238 1.64 -3.66 26.50
C SER A 238 0.74 -4.65 25.77
N GLY A 239 0.99 -4.86 24.47
CA GLY A 239 0.06 -5.59 23.60
C GLY A 239 -1.25 -4.82 23.40
N TYR A 240 -2.23 -5.50 22.82
CA TYR A 240 -3.57 -4.95 22.53
C TYR A 240 -4.61 -5.29 23.59
N ALA A 241 -4.23 -5.96 24.69
CA ALA A 241 -5.19 -6.50 25.68
C ALA A 241 -5.97 -5.40 26.44
N ASN A 242 -5.43 -4.20 26.52
CA ASN A 242 -6.02 -3.07 27.26
C ASN A 242 -6.64 -2.01 26.32
N ILE A 243 -6.95 -2.37 25.07
CA ILE A 243 -7.47 -1.45 24.07
C ILE A 243 -8.82 -1.92 23.53
#